data_2f2874a0d48cc3c4f0862f7b2dd0a65f
#
_entry.id   2f2874a0d48cc3c4f0862f7b2dd0a65f
#
_cell.length_a   1.000
_cell.length_b   1.000
_cell.length_c   1.000
_cell.angle_alpha   90.00
_cell.angle_beta   90.00
_cell.angle_gamma   90.00
#
_symmetry.space_group_name_H-M   'P 1'
#
loop_
_entity.id
_entity.type
_entity.pdbx_description
1 polymer ?
#
loop_
_entity_poly.entity_id
_entity_poly.type
_entity_poly.pdbx_seq_one_letter_code
_entity_poly.pdbx_strand_id
1 'polypeptide(L)'
;LSTAGMHNQDIASMPKPEDFDGNSNLKNIKIAWSDHLCGFEVEDDIVTNMKNALNILEENGATVEYVDLKLPDNILDAAGTYLTALWGTSLKEIARGKEEMLCAYTQKFIEASKERTLSELVHCNNVAWDAYAKFGPIFDKYDAFICPTNAVTGIPANHGYPNLEYVFNGETRKTEETGDESMWLTTPFNMLSRLPVMSAPTGFASNGVPTGMQIVGKAYD
;
A
#
# COMPACT_ATOMS: atom_id res chain seq x y z
N LEU A 1 17.98 5.52 3.15
CA LEU A 1 18.97 4.43 3.08
C LEU A 1 20.34 4.84 3.65
N SER A 2 20.77 6.10 3.51
CA SER A 2 22.04 6.58 4.11
C SER A 2 22.09 6.44 5.64
N THR A 3 20.94 6.43 6.30
CA THR A 3 20.78 6.29 7.75
C THR A 3 20.38 4.88 8.19
N ALA A 4 20.27 3.92 7.26
CA ALA A 4 19.92 2.54 7.58
C ALA A 4 21.01 1.89 8.46
N GLY A 5 20.60 1.05 9.38
CA GLY A 5 21.48 0.32 10.28
C GLY A 5 20.88 0.11 11.64
N MET A 6 21.58 -0.64 12.47
CA MET A 6 21.16 -0.92 13.85
C MET A 6 21.12 0.37 14.68
N HIS A 7 20.05 0.55 15.46
CA HIS A 7 19.90 1.65 16.39
C HIS A 7 19.51 1.13 17.79
N ASN A 8 20.18 1.60 18.83
CA ASN A 8 20.01 1.10 20.19
C ASN A 8 18.69 1.46 20.88
N GLN A 9 17.90 2.35 20.28
CA GLN A 9 16.57 2.75 20.78
C GLN A 9 15.42 2.18 19.91
N ASP A 10 15.75 1.40 18.87
CA ASP A 10 14.77 0.78 18.00
C ASP A 10 15.05 -0.71 17.84
N ILE A 11 14.26 -1.51 18.57
CA ILE A 11 14.38 -2.97 18.57
C ILE A 11 14.06 -3.60 17.20
N ALA A 12 13.37 -2.89 16.31
CA ALA A 12 13.02 -3.34 14.97
C ALA A 12 14.09 -2.96 13.93
N SER A 13 15.12 -2.20 14.32
CA SER A 13 16.18 -1.82 13.39
C SER A 13 17.01 -3.03 12.95
N MET A 14 17.41 -3.04 11.68
CA MET A 14 18.15 -4.12 11.03
C MET A 14 19.57 -3.67 10.68
N PRO A 15 20.55 -4.58 10.58
CA PRO A 15 21.86 -4.27 10.03
C PRO A 15 21.72 -3.67 8.63
N LYS A 16 22.55 -2.68 8.30
CA LYS A 16 22.63 -2.17 6.93
C LYS A 16 23.18 -3.26 6.02
N PRO A 17 22.58 -3.53 4.85
CA PRO A 17 23.16 -4.40 3.85
C PRO A 17 24.56 -3.92 3.44
N GLU A 18 25.51 -4.87 3.33
CA GLU A 18 26.92 -4.54 3.05
C GLU A 18 27.13 -3.99 1.62
N ASP A 19 26.31 -4.43 0.65
CA ASP A 19 26.51 -4.18 -0.78
C ASP A 19 25.56 -3.16 -1.40
N PHE A 20 25.09 -2.16 -0.65
CA PHE A 20 24.27 -1.09 -1.22
C PHE A 20 25.13 -0.07 -1.97
N ASP A 21 25.41 -0.34 -3.26
CA ASP A 21 26.20 0.54 -4.14
C ASP A 21 25.35 1.53 -4.97
N GLY A 22 24.02 1.39 -4.98
CA GLY A 22 23.08 2.23 -5.73
C GLY A 22 23.14 2.08 -7.25
N ASN A 23 23.97 1.18 -7.77
CA ASN A 23 24.19 0.92 -9.20
C ASN A 23 23.75 -0.47 -9.61
N SER A 24 22.56 -0.86 -9.25
CA SER A 24 22.04 -2.20 -9.56
C SER A 24 21.81 -2.35 -11.06
N ASN A 25 22.51 -3.31 -11.67
CA ASN A 25 22.23 -3.75 -13.02
C ASN A 25 20.94 -4.58 -13.00
N LEU A 26 19.94 -4.22 -13.80
CA LEU A 26 18.68 -4.93 -13.88
C LEU A 26 18.73 -6.27 -14.61
N LYS A 27 19.87 -6.60 -15.20
CA LYS A 27 20.07 -7.93 -15.84
C LYS A 27 19.93 -9.02 -14.79
N ASN A 28 19.08 -9.99 -15.10
CA ASN A 28 18.71 -11.12 -14.25
C ASN A 28 17.74 -10.80 -13.10
N ILE A 29 17.31 -9.54 -12.92
CA ILE A 29 16.23 -9.22 -11.99
C ILE A 29 14.90 -9.70 -12.59
N LYS A 30 14.16 -10.47 -11.81
CA LYS A 30 12.82 -10.96 -12.17
C LYS A 30 11.77 -10.25 -11.36
N ILE A 31 10.81 -9.67 -12.05
CA ILE A 31 9.75 -8.86 -11.46
C ILE A 31 8.41 -9.51 -11.77
N ALA A 32 7.66 -9.86 -10.73
CA ALA A 32 6.24 -10.14 -10.85
C ALA A 32 5.44 -8.83 -10.78
N TRP A 33 4.35 -8.71 -11.54
CA TRP A 33 3.49 -7.54 -11.44
C TRP A 33 2.02 -7.88 -11.60
N SER A 34 1.16 -7.02 -11.05
CA SER A 34 -0.28 -7.06 -11.25
C SER A 34 -0.81 -5.65 -11.45
N ASP A 35 -1.78 -5.47 -12.35
CA ASP A 35 -2.45 -4.19 -12.57
C ASP A 35 -3.54 -3.90 -11.54
N HIS A 36 -3.81 -4.83 -10.67
CA HIS A 36 -4.72 -4.70 -9.55
C HIS A 36 -4.13 -5.33 -8.29
N LEU A 37 -4.70 -4.97 -7.15
CA LEU A 37 -4.47 -5.63 -5.87
C LEU A 37 -5.83 -5.82 -5.20
N CYS A 38 -6.08 -6.97 -4.57
CA CYS A 38 -7.34 -7.27 -3.88
C CYS A 38 -8.59 -7.27 -4.79
N GLY A 39 -8.44 -7.39 -6.09
CA GLY A 39 -9.55 -7.43 -7.05
C GLY A 39 -10.22 -6.07 -7.32
N PHE A 40 -9.61 -4.95 -6.90
CA PHE A 40 -10.14 -3.62 -7.18
C PHE A 40 -9.85 -3.16 -8.60
N GLU A 41 -10.81 -2.45 -9.16
CA GLU A 41 -10.60 -1.72 -10.40
C GLU A 41 -9.60 -0.57 -10.17
N VAL A 42 -8.73 -0.35 -11.13
CA VAL A 42 -7.73 0.71 -11.13
C VAL A 42 -7.93 1.58 -12.36
N GLU A 43 -7.86 2.90 -12.22
CA GLU A 43 -8.01 3.83 -13.36
C GLU A 43 -7.01 3.54 -14.47
N ASP A 44 -7.48 3.68 -15.71
CA ASP A 44 -6.72 3.37 -16.94
C ASP A 44 -5.40 4.14 -17.05
N ASP A 45 -5.38 5.41 -16.63
CA ASP A 45 -4.18 6.24 -16.62
C ASP A 45 -3.09 5.65 -15.69
N ILE A 46 -3.48 5.14 -14.53
CA ILE A 46 -2.54 4.52 -13.57
C ILE A 46 -1.96 3.23 -14.17
N VAL A 47 -2.83 2.37 -14.70
CA VAL A 47 -2.41 1.10 -15.33
C VAL A 47 -1.51 1.37 -16.53
N THR A 48 -1.85 2.33 -17.38
CA THR A 48 -1.06 2.72 -18.55
C THR A 48 0.32 3.23 -18.15
N ASN A 49 0.40 4.15 -17.19
CA ASN A 49 1.66 4.71 -16.72
C ASN A 49 2.54 3.65 -16.04
N MET A 50 1.93 2.74 -15.28
CA MET A 50 2.65 1.63 -14.68
C MET A 50 3.22 0.68 -15.74
N LYS A 51 2.44 0.30 -16.76
CA LYS A 51 2.92 -0.52 -17.88
C LYS A 51 4.07 0.14 -18.63
N ASN A 52 4.02 1.46 -18.84
CA ASN A 52 5.12 2.19 -19.45
C ASN A 52 6.39 2.14 -18.58
N ALA A 53 6.25 2.27 -17.26
CA ALA A 53 7.39 2.11 -16.34
C ALA A 53 7.96 0.68 -16.36
N LEU A 54 7.10 -0.34 -16.41
CA LEU A 54 7.53 -1.74 -16.52
C LEU A 54 8.28 -2.01 -17.82
N ASN A 55 7.84 -1.46 -18.97
CA ASN A 55 8.55 -1.55 -20.23
C ASN A 55 9.97 -0.97 -20.14
N ILE A 56 10.14 0.16 -19.43
CA ILE A 56 11.48 0.74 -19.19
C ILE A 56 12.37 -0.23 -18.41
N LEU A 57 11.81 -0.94 -17.41
CA LEU A 57 12.58 -1.94 -16.66
C LEU A 57 13.00 -3.12 -17.56
N GLU A 58 12.13 -3.58 -18.46
CA GLU A 58 12.44 -4.62 -19.45
C GLU A 58 13.52 -4.17 -20.43
N GLU A 59 13.43 -2.97 -20.98
CA GLU A 59 14.43 -2.36 -21.87
C GLU A 59 15.81 -2.27 -21.20
N ASN A 60 15.85 -2.15 -19.87
CA ASN A 60 17.08 -2.13 -19.07
C ASN A 60 17.52 -3.51 -18.56
N GLY A 61 16.85 -4.58 -19.00
CA GLY A 61 17.29 -5.96 -18.82
C GLY A 61 16.59 -6.77 -17.74
N ALA A 62 15.56 -6.24 -17.07
CA ALA A 62 14.73 -7.01 -16.17
C ALA A 62 13.82 -7.98 -16.96
N THR A 63 13.43 -9.07 -16.32
CA THR A 63 12.35 -9.94 -16.78
C THR A 63 11.09 -9.57 -16.02
N VAL A 64 10.02 -9.17 -16.71
CA VAL A 64 8.76 -8.69 -16.11
C VAL A 64 7.63 -9.63 -16.48
N GLU A 65 6.97 -10.24 -15.50
CA GLU A 65 5.93 -11.24 -15.72
C GLU A 65 4.65 -10.86 -14.96
N TYR A 66 3.50 -10.94 -15.63
CA TYR A 66 2.20 -10.73 -15.00
C TYR A 66 1.84 -11.90 -14.09
N VAL A 67 1.32 -11.59 -12.89
CA VAL A 67 0.84 -12.56 -11.91
C VAL A 67 -0.54 -12.13 -11.41
N ASP A 68 -1.53 -12.99 -11.57
CA ASP A 68 -2.87 -12.79 -10.98
C ASP A 68 -2.82 -13.11 -9.48
N LEU A 69 -2.39 -12.12 -8.67
CA LEU A 69 -2.31 -12.27 -7.23
C LEU A 69 -3.68 -12.06 -6.59
N LYS A 70 -4.23 -13.15 -6.04
CA LYS A 70 -5.51 -13.12 -5.30
C LYS A 70 -5.25 -13.13 -3.80
N LEU A 71 -5.39 -11.96 -3.18
CA LEU A 71 -5.39 -11.83 -1.72
C LEU A 71 -6.74 -12.29 -1.14
N PRO A 72 -6.81 -12.57 0.18
CA PRO A 72 -8.08 -12.85 0.83
C PRO A 72 -9.10 -11.72 0.62
N ASP A 73 -10.37 -12.08 0.34
CA ASP A 73 -11.42 -11.09 0.03
C ASP A 73 -11.66 -10.08 1.16
N ASN A 74 -11.39 -10.48 2.41
CA ASN A 74 -11.53 -9.64 3.60
C ASN A 74 -10.26 -8.87 3.99
N ILE A 75 -9.24 -8.81 3.11
CA ILE A 75 -7.95 -8.20 3.44
C ILE A 75 -8.07 -6.71 3.78
N LEU A 76 -8.93 -5.97 3.10
CA LEU A 76 -9.10 -4.53 3.36
C LEU A 76 -9.86 -4.26 4.66
N ASP A 77 -10.92 -5.01 4.93
CA ASP A 77 -11.65 -4.90 6.20
C ASP A 77 -10.73 -5.21 7.38
N ALA A 78 -9.93 -6.26 7.25
CA ALA A 78 -8.94 -6.62 8.26
C ALA A 78 -7.86 -5.52 8.40
N ALA A 79 -7.36 -4.97 7.30
CA ALA A 79 -6.35 -3.90 7.32
C ALA A 79 -6.91 -2.61 7.91
N GLY A 80 -8.13 -2.21 7.56
CA GLY A 80 -8.81 -1.07 8.17
C GLY A 80 -9.03 -1.25 9.68
N THR A 81 -9.44 -2.45 10.09
CA THR A 81 -9.58 -2.82 11.51
C THR A 81 -8.24 -2.76 12.24
N TYR A 82 -7.19 -3.32 11.66
CA TYR A 82 -5.83 -3.28 12.20
C TYR A 82 -5.32 -1.85 12.39
N LEU A 83 -5.46 -1.02 11.37
CA LEU A 83 -5.03 0.39 11.41
C LEU A 83 -5.81 1.19 12.46
N THR A 84 -7.14 1.06 12.48
CA THR A 84 -7.97 1.77 13.46
C THR A 84 -7.66 1.33 14.89
N ALA A 85 -7.45 0.04 15.14
CA ALA A 85 -7.11 -0.48 16.45
C ALA A 85 -5.77 0.04 16.96
N LEU A 86 -4.73 0.02 16.14
CA LEU A 86 -3.38 0.42 16.57
C LEU A 86 -3.17 1.93 16.47
N TRP A 87 -3.40 2.52 15.30
CA TRP A 87 -3.10 3.92 15.05
C TRP A 87 -4.15 4.85 15.64
N GLY A 88 -5.44 4.48 15.57
CA GLY A 88 -6.49 5.26 16.19
C GLY A 88 -6.30 5.36 17.71
N THR A 89 -5.88 4.28 18.35
CA THR A 89 -5.54 4.28 19.79
C THR A 89 -4.31 5.13 20.08
N SER A 90 -3.25 5.02 19.28
CA SER A 90 -2.04 5.84 19.44
C SER A 90 -2.31 7.33 19.20
N LEU A 91 -3.07 7.66 18.15
CA LEU A 91 -3.45 9.04 17.85
C LEU A 91 -4.26 9.68 18.96
N LYS A 92 -5.17 8.93 19.59
CA LYS A 92 -5.93 9.40 20.75
C LYS A 92 -5.02 9.83 21.90
N GLU A 93 -3.97 9.07 22.18
CA GLU A 93 -3.01 9.42 23.23
C GLU A 93 -2.17 10.67 22.87
N ILE A 94 -1.69 10.72 21.61
CA ILE A 94 -0.88 11.85 21.10
C ILE A 94 -1.68 13.15 21.05
N ALA A 95 -2.97 13.08 20.69
CA ALA A 95 -3.84 14.22 20.52
C ALA A 95 -4.48 14.72 21.83
N ARG A 96 -4.20 14.07 22.95
CA ARG A 96 -4.82 14.43 24.25
C ARG A 96 -4.62 15.91 24.60
N GLY A 97 -5.72 16.63 24.79
CA GLY A 97 -5.74 18.08 25.04
C GLY A 97 -5.50 18.96 23.81
N LYS A 98 -5.55 18.39 22.60
CA LYS A 98 -5.43 19.07 21.31
C LYS A 98 -6.44 18.55 20.29
N GLU A 99 -7.53 17.98 20.76
CA GLU A 99 -8.54 17.31 19.93
C GLU A 99 -9.17 18.26 18.90
N GLU A 100 -9.31 19.54 19.25
CA GLU A 100 -9.83 20.60 18.36
C GLU A 100 -8.92 20.92 17.17
N MET A 101 -7.64 20.52 17.23
CA MET A 101 -6.70 20.69 16.13
C MET A 101 -6.80 19.58 15.08
N LEU A 102 -7.54 18.52 15.36
CA LEU A 102 -7.66 17.38 14.48
C LEU A 102 -8.68 17.64 13.37
N CYS A 103 -8.36 17.25 12.15
CA CYS A 103 -9.34 17.23 11.07
C CYS A 103 -10.41 16.14 11.30
N ALA A 104 -11.56 16.29 10.64
CA ALA A 104 -12.71 15.39 10.79
C ALA A 104 -12.36 13.91 10.50
N TYR A 105 -11.52 13.67 9.51
CA TYR A 105 -11.01 12.35 9.18
C TYR A 105 -10.28 11.69 10.38
N THR A 106 -9.34 12.40 11.00
CA THR A 106 -8.59 11.87 12.15
C THR A 106 -9.48 11.63 13.37
N GLN A 107 -10.45 12.52 13.61
CA GLN A 107 -11.40 12.35 14.71
C GLN A 107 -12.24 11.07 14.54
N LYS A 108 -12.75 10.81 13.33
CA LYS A 108 -13.48 9.57 13.03
C LYS A 108 -12.62 8.32 13.15
N PHE A 109 -11.36 8.40 12.74
CA PHE A 109 -10.40 7.30 12.86
C PHE A 109 -10.16 6.94 14.35
N ILE A 110 -10.01 7.95 15.22
CA ILE A 110 -9.93 7.77 16.66
C ILE A 110 -11.22 7.20 17.23
N GLU A 111 -12.37 7.68 16.77
CA GLU A 111 -13.69 7.19 17.25
C GLU A 111 -13.84 5.69 16.93
N ALA A 112 -13.53 5.28 15.70
CA ALA A 112 -13.56 3.87 15.27
C ALA A 112 -12.65 2.98 16.12
N SER A 113 -11.56 3.50 16.71
CA SER A 113 -10.65 2.71 17.54
C SER A 113 -11.26 2.27 18.88
N LYS A 114 -12.26 2.99 19.40
CA LYS A 114 -12.85 2.73 20.71
C LYS A 114 -13.62 1.42 20.80
N GLU A 115 -14.12 0.93 19.68
CA GLU A 115 -14.94 -0.28 19.58
C GLU A 115 -14.11 -1.52 19.22
N ARG A 116 -12.82 -1.37 18.97
CA ARG A 116 -11.95 -2.48 18.56
C ARG A 116 -11.58 -3.39 19.73
N THR A 117 -11.61 -4.68 19.47
CA THR A 117 -11.35 -5.73 20.46
C THR A 117 -10.04 -6.45 20.17
N LEU A 118 -9.49 -7.12 21.20
CA LEU A 118 -8.32 -7.99 21.01
C LEU A 118 -8.63 -9.16 20.06
N SER A 119 -9.86 -9.68 20.08
CA SER A 119 -10.27 -10.76 19.18
C SER A 119 -10.21 -10.34 17.71
N GLU A 120 -10.63 -9.10 17.39
CA GLU A 120 -10.50 -8.56 16.04
C GLU A 120 -9.04 -8.42 15.61
N LEU A 121 -8.14 -7.98 16.51
CA LEU A 121 -6.71 -7.92 16.19
C LEU A 121 -6.11 -9.30 15.91
N VAL A 122 -6.50 -10.32 16.67
CA VAL A 122 -6.09 -11.71 16.40
C VAL A 122 -6.62 -12.16 15.03
N HIS A 123 -7.86 -11.82 14.69
CA HIS A 123 -8.41 -12.10 13.36
C HIS A 123 -7.61 -11.40 12.25
N CYS A 124 -7.28 -10.11 12.42
CA CYS A 124 -6.44 -9.38 11.46
C CYS A 124 -5.09 -10.06 11.23
N ASN A 125 -4.44 -10.56 12.29
CA ASN A 125 -3.19 -11.30 12.15
C ASN A 125 -3.37 -12.60 11.35
N ASN A 126 -4.47 -13.33 11.55
CA ASN A 126 -4.75 -14.54 10.76
C ASN A 126 -4.94 -14.20 9.27
N VAL A 127 -5.68 -13.13 8.97
CA VAL A 127 -5.83 -12.65 7.58
C VAL A 127 -4.50 -12.22 6.99
N ALA A 128 -3.62 -11.58 7.78
CA ALA A 128 -2.27 -11.24 7.34
C ALA A 128 -1.42 -12.48 7.02
N TRP A 129 -1.53 -13.55 7.81
CA TRP A 129 -0.87 -14.82 7.52
C TRP A 129 -1.38 -15.44 6.21
N ASP A 130 -2.70 -15.46 6.00
CA ASP A 130 -3.31 -15.97 4.78
C ASP A 130 -2.88 -15.14 3.56
N ALA A 131 -2.80 -13.83 3.69
CA ALA A 131 -2.29 -12.93 2.65
C ALA A 131 -0.80 -13.20 2.35
N TYR A 132 0.04 -13.32 3.38
CA TYR A 132 1.45 -13.62 3.21
C TYR A 132 1.68 -14.98 2.52
N ALA A 133 0.85 -15.97 2.81
CA ALA A 133 0.89 -17.26 2.13
C ALA A 133 0.68 -17.17 0.60
N LYS A 134 0.10 -16.06 0.10
CA LYS A 134 -0.01 -15.77 -1.33
C LYS A 134 1.23 -15.06 -1.88
N PHE A 135 1.85 -14.19 -1.08
CA PHE A 135 3.08 -13.49 -1.47
C PHE A 135 4.33 -14.39 -1.42
N GLY A 136 4.44 -15.26 -0.42
CA GLY A 136 5.63 -16.09 -0.22
C GLY A 136 6.09 -16.83 -1.49
N PRO A 137 5.19 -17.56 -2.19
CA PRO A 137 5.54 -18.27 -3.43
C PRO A 137 5.98 -17.35 -4.58
N ILE A 138 5.58 -16.07 -4.59
CA ILE A 138 6.03 -15.09 -5.57
C ILE A 138 7.53 -14.85 -5.37
N PHE A 139 7.95 -14.62 -4.14
CA PHE A 139 9.34 -14.32 -3.79
C PHE A 139 10.30 -15.54 -3.89
N ASP A 140 9.77 -16.75 -4.09
CA ASP A 140 10.59 -17.91 -4.46
C ASP A 140 11.09 -17.85 -5.91
N LYS A 141 10.41 -17.04 -6.77
CA LYS A 141 10.67 -16.97 -8.21
C LYS A 141 11.10 -15.59 -8.67
N TYR A 142 10.68 -14.55 -7.98
CA TYR A 142 10.87 -13.14 -8.36
C TYR A 142 11.58 -12.39 -7.25
N ASP A 143 12.35 -11.39 -7.65
CA ASP A 143 13.09 -10.51 -6.74
C ASP A 143 12.20 -9.40 -6.17
N ALA A 144 11.18 -8.99 -6.93
CA ALA A 144 10.21 -7.99 -6.51
C ALA A 144 8.81 -8.27 -7.07
N PHE A 145 7.79 -7.73 -6.39
CA PHE A 145 6.42 -7.64 -6.90
C PHE A 145 6.02 -6.17 -7.07
N ILE A 146 5.40 -5.84 -8.22
CA ILE A 146 4.95 -4.47 -8.53
C ILE A 146 3.44 -4.43 -8.68
N CYS A 147 2.80 -3.42 -8.07
CA CYS A 147 1.37 -3.13 -8.22
C CYS A 147 1.12 -1.62 -8.12
N PRO A 148 -0.08 -1.12 -8.48
CA PRO A 148 -0.42 0.28 -8.31
C PRO A 148 -0.35 0.75 -6.86
N THR A 149 0.00 2.01 -6.61
CA THR A 149 -0.03 2.62 -5.28
C THR A 149 -1.45 2.93 -4.83
N ASN A 150 -2.24 3.52 -5.71
CA ASN A 150 -3.65 3.84 -5.51
C ASN A 150 -4.48 3.37 -6.69
N ALA A 151 -5.77 3.17 -6.48
CA ALA A 151 -6.70 2.80 -7.53
C ALA A 151 -7.23 4.00 -8.33
N VAL A 152 -7.16 5.20 -7.75
CA VAL A 152 -7.63 6.45 -8.35
C VAL A 152 -6.51 7.48 -8.46
N THR A 153 -6.59 8.37 -9.45
CA THR A 153 -5.58 9.40 -9.70
C THR A 153 -5.63 10.54 -8.69
N GLY A 154 -6.74 10.68 -7.97
CA GLY A 154 -6.87 11.66 -6.90
C GLY A 154 -8.30 11.86 -6.46
N ILE A 155 -8.44 12.49 -5.30
CA ILE A 155 -9.72 12.92 -4.74
C ILE A 155 -9.70 14.43 -4.60
N PRO A 156 -10.84 15.12 -4.79
CA PRO A 156 -10.91 16.58 -4.63
C PRO A 156 -10.54 17.01 -3.22
N ALA A 157 -9.76 18.08 -3.08
CA ALA A 157 -9.55 18.72 -1.80
C ALA A 157 -10.90 19.29 -1.26
N ASN A 158 -11.03 19.38 0.06
CA ASN A 158 -12.23 19.87 0.72
C ASN A 158 -13.51 19.03 0.51
N HIS A 159 -13.35 17.75 0.21
CA HIS A 159 -14.47 16.82 0.17
C HIS A 159 -15.05 16.55 1.56
N GLY A 160 -16.34 16.26 1.62
CA GLY A 160 -17.04 15.88 2.84
C GLY A 160 -16.79 14.43 3.23
N TYR A 161 -15.71 14.16 3.99
CA TYR A 161 -15.54 12.82 4.57
C TYR A 161 -16.69 12.49 5.55
N PRO A 162 -17.31 11.28 5.56
CA PRO A 162 -16.88 10.07 4.85
C PRO A 162 -17.41 9.92 3.41
N ASN A 163 -18.31 10.75 2.97
CA ASN A 163 -19.02 10.62 1.70
C ASN A 163 -18.25 11.38 0.62
N LEU A 164 -17.25 10.71 0.05
CA LEU A 164 -16.43 11.23 -1.03
C LEU A 164 -17.10 10.99 -2.38
N GLU A 165 -17.20 12.05 -3.19
CA GLU A 165 -17.39 11.92 -4.63
C GLU A 165 -16.04 12.04 -5.32
N TYR A 166 -15.71 11.09 -6.19
CA TYR A 166 -14.47 11.08 -6.97
C TYR A 166 -14.76 10.66 -8.41
N VAL A 167 -13.87 11.02 -9.31
CA VAL A 167 -13.97 10.62 -10.73
C VAL A 167 -13.13 9.35 -10.92
N PHE A 168 -13.71 8.34 -11.58
CA PHE A 168 -13.06 7.11 -11.95
C PHE A 168 -13.29 6.84 -13.44
N ASN A 169 -12.25 6.90 -14.25
CA ASN A 169 -12.33 6.76 -15.72
C ASN A 169 -13.41 7.65 -16.36
N GLY A 170 -13.57 8.89 -15.84
CA GLY A 170 -14.56 9.86 -16.34
C GLY A 170 -15.96 9.72 -15.73
N GLU A 171 -16.22 8.73 -14.90
CA GLU A 171 -17.49 8.54 -14.20
C GLU A 171 -17.39 9.02 -12.74
N THR A 172 -18.44 9.69 -12.25
CA THR A 172 -18.51 10.06 -10.83
C THR A 172 -18.95 8.85 -10.01
N ARG A 173 -18.16 8.52 -8.99
CA ARG A 173 -18.43 7.45 -8.02
C ARG A 173 -18.49 8.03 -6.60
N LYS A 174 -19.10 7.27 -5.69
CA LYS A 174 -19.22 7.64 -4.27
C LYS A 174 -18.66 6.53 -3.39
N THR A 175 -17.94 6.91 -2.34
CA THR A 175 -17.38 5.95 -1.39
C THR A 175 -18.44 5.17 -0.62
N GLU A 176 -19.65 5.71 -0.46
CA GLU A 176 -20.81 4.96 0.08
C GLU A 176 -21.13 3.69 -0.72
N GLU A 177 -20.84 3.69 -2.02
CA GLU A 177 -21.14 2.59 -2.95
C GLU A 177 -19.95 1.64 -3.12
N THR A 178 -18.73 2.16 -3.03
CA THR A 178 -17.50 1.42 -3.37
C THR A 178 -16.63 1.07 -2.15
N GLY A 179 -16.85 1.70 -1.00
CA GLY A 179 -15.99 1.64 0.16
C GLY A 179 -14.77 2.57 0.05
N ASP A 180 -14.40 3.22 1.14
CA ASP A 180 -13.24 4.12 1.20
C ASP A 180 -11.93 3.40 0.95
N GLU A 181 -11.82 2.16 1.44
CA GLU A 181 -10.60 1.37 1.41
C GLU A 181 -10.19 0.93 0.01
N SER A 182 -11.15 0.87 -0.93
CA SER A 182 -10.92 0.43 -2.31
C SER A 182 -9.95 1.33 -3.08
N MET A 183 -9.77 2.57 -2.66
CA MET A 183 -8.88 3.53 -3.32
C MET A 183 -7.42 3.39 -2.89
N TRP A 184 -7.14 2.86 -1.71
CA TRP A 184 -5.79 2.83 -1.12
C TRP A 184 -5.18 1.43 -1.14
N LEU A 185 -4.51 1.10 -2.23
CA LEU A 185 -3.87 -0.21 -2.39
C LEU A 185 -2.61 -0.39 -1.53
N THR A 186 -2.23 0.63 -0.76
CA THR A 186 -1.15 0.56 0.23
C THR A 186 -1.60 -0.07 1.55
N THR A 187 -2.90 -0.06 1.83
CA THR A 187 -3.48 -0.46 3.13
C THR A 187 -3.12 -1.91 3.54
N PRO A 188 -3.17 -2.93 2.67
CA PRO A 188 -2.79 -4.29 3.02
C PRO A 188 -1.35 -4.42 3.51
N PHE A 189 -0.43 -3.63 2.97
CA PHE A 189 0.99 -3.68 3.34
C PHE A 189 1.28 -3.12 4.74
N ASN A 190 0.36 -2.34 5.32
CA ASN A 190 0.48 -1.93 6.72
C ASN A 190 0.32 -3.12 7.69
N MET A 191 -0.50 -4.13 7.34
CA MET A 191 -0.54 -5.39 8.08
C MET A 191 0.64 -6.30 7.74
N LEU A 192 1.04 -6.33 6.47
CA LEU A 192 2.19 -7.09 5.97
C LEU A 192 3.51 -6.35 6.20
N SER A 193 3.66 -5.72 7.34
CA SER A 193 4.70 -4.75 7.70
C SER A 193 6.16 -5.29 7.68
N ARG A 194 6.34 -6.58 7.40
CA ARG A 194 7.66 -7.20 7.21
C ARG A 194 8.16 -7.19 5.78
N LEU A 195 7.25 -6.88 4.83
CA LEU A 195 7.62 -6.67 3.44
C LEU A 195 8.11 -5.22 3.29
N PRO A 196 9.31 -5.00 2.79
CA PRO A 196 9.74 -3.65 2.41
C PRO A 196 8.92 -3.21 1.19
N VAL A 197 8.33 -2.02 1.27
CA VAL A 197 7.53 -1.44 0.18
C VAL A 197 7.99 -0.03 -0.10
N MET A 198 8.30 0.24 -1.35
CA MET A 198 8.66 1.57 -1.85
C MET A 198 7.63 2.03 -2.88
N SER A 199 7.17 3.27 -2.79
CA SER A 199 6.38 3.89 -3.85
C SER A 199 7.29 4.66 -4.80
N ALA A 200 7.15 4.40 -6.10
CA ALA A 200 7.89 5.08 -7.16
C ALA A 200 6.92 5.78 -8.12
N PRO A 201 7.23 7.02 -8.61
CA PRO A 201 6.40 7.69 -9.58
C PRO A 201 6.46 6.98 -10.93
N THR A 202 5.31 6.94 -11.64
CA THR A 202 5.21 6.30 -12.97
C THR A 202 4.87 7.27 -14.08
N GLY A 203 4.47 8.50 -13.75
CA GLY A 203 4.10 9.53 -14.72
C GLY A 203 3.00 10.44 -14.20
N PHE A 204 2.26 11.02 -15.11
CA PHE A 204 1.11 11.89 -14.83
C PHE A 204 -0.14 11.34 -15.51
N ALA A 205 -1.25 11.37 -14.80
CA ALA A 205 -2.56 11.11 -15.36
C ALA A 205 -3.02 12.27 -16.27
N SER A 206 -4.06 12.07 -17.06
CA SER A 206 -4.63 13.07 -17.97
C SER A 206 -5.11 14.35 -17.26
N ASN A 207 -5.48 14.24 -15.98
CA ASN A 207 -5.84 15.36 -15.12
C ASN A 207 -4.62 16.09 -14.49
N GLY A 208 -3.38 15.69 -14.81
CA GLY A 208 -2.14 16.27 -14.32
C GLY A 208 -1.69 15.77 -12.93
N VAL A 209 -2.39 14.84 -12.32
CA VAL A 209 -2.01 14.25 -11.01
C VAL A 209 -0.93 13.19 -11.23
N PRO A 210 0.14 13.17 -10.41
CA PRO A 210 1.15 12.12 -10.48
C PRO A 210 0.57 10.75 -10.15
N THR A 211 0.98 9.73 -10.90
CA THR A 211 0.68 8.32 -10.64
C THR A 211 1.88 7.60 -10.05
N GLY A 212 1.65 6.48 -9.37
CA GLY A 212 2.71 5.71 -8.74
C GLY A 212 2.46 4.22 -8.72
N MET A 213 3.56 3.48 -8.59
CA MET A 213 3.55 2.04 -8.35
C MET A 213 4.23 1.71 -7.02
N GLN A 214 3.81 0.64 -6.39
CA GLN A 214 4.48 0.05 -5.24
C GLN A 214 5.45 -1.03 -5.73
N ILE A 215 6.66 -1.00 -5.21
CA ILE A 215 7.68 -2.04 -5.39
C ILE A 215 7.81 -2.74 -4.05
N VAL A 216 7.43 -4.01 -4.02
CA VAL A 216 7.38 -4.85 -2.82
C VAL A 216 8.53 -5.84 -2.89
N GLY A 217 9.40 -5.83 -1.91
CA GLY A 217 10.54 -6.75 -1.79
C GLY A 217 10.25 -7.92 -0.84
N LYS A 218 11.22 -8.82 -0.74
CA LYS A 218 11.21 -9.93 0.22
C LYS A 218 11.18 -9.42 1.65
N ALA A 219 10.58 -10.19 2.55
CA ALA A 219 10.63 -9.88 3.97
C ALA A 219 12.09 -9.83 4.46
N TYR A 220 12.45 -8.72 5.07
CA TYR A 220 13.80 -8.44 5.59
C TYR A 220 14.93 -8.31 4.54
N ASP A 221 14.59 -8.07 3.29
CA ASP A 221 15.55 -7.82 2.21
C ASP A 221 15.95 -6.33 2.13
#